data_d8571576459635629c499bc205f7e8f6
#
_entry.id   d8571576459635629c499bc205f7e8f6
#
_cell.length_a   1.000
_cell.length_b   1.000
_cell.length_c   1.000
_cell.angle_alpha   90.00
_cell.angle_beta   90.00
_cell.angle_gamma   90.00
#
_symmetry.space_group_name_H-M   'P 1'
#
loop_
_entity.id
_entity.type
_entity.pdbx_description
1 polymer ?
#
loop_
_entity_poly.entity_id
_entity_poly.type
_entity_poly.pdbx_seq_one_letter_code
_entity_poly.pdbx_strand_id
1 'polypeptide(L)'
;MRLLRLRHGLAAGYSALRLRQDNCRCFSSSRVHHELTPFTRRLFKIPSAPSPPAQHHNDLTTFLSYAEHISLPVTSTVHVGTHYEYTVLQTLRRYALSLSRIGGRDDAGIDLVGTWHLPERERERALPVLVQCKSLKTKLGPNVVRELEGTFRQAPVGWRTRETVGILVSPREATKGVRDTLARSTYPLFWMTIERDGTLKQALWNARAEVLGVGPLGVEMRYGTTEDAESGSVTKEMILTWDGCDIPHMDQVEQNLTEFAEQWAASWGMDLSKIQKGELLDVAEMVLPRDVSAQLLDRTISDADRKKVIQALQERLQQQPASE
;
A
#
# COMPACT_ATOMS: atom_id res chain seq x y z
N MET A 1 -32.08 -0.44 -36.57
CA MET A 1 -31.05 0.20 -37.41
C MET A 1 -30.74 1.56 -36.87
N ARG A 2 -29.60 1.74 -36.16
CA ARG A 2 -28.94 3.01 -35.90
C ARG A 2 -27.45 2.75 -35.83
N LEU A 3 -26.72 3.48 -36.67
CA LEU A 3 -25.32 3.32 -37.04
C LEU A 3 -24.34 3.66 -35.92
N LEU A 4 -23.33 2.80 -35.76
CA LEU A 4 -22.06 3.07 -35.10
C LEU A 4 -21.35 4.26 -35.78
N ARG A 5 -20.92 5.24 -34.98
CA ARG A 5 -19.91 6.22 -35.37
C ARG A 5 -18.59 5.83 -34.72
N LEU A 6 -17.69 5.33 -35.52
CA LEU A 6 -16.25 5.23 -35.23
C LEU A 6 -15.67 6.63 -35.11
N ARG A 7 -15.07 6.96 -33.97
CA ARG A 7 -14.15 8.09 -33.83
C ARG A 7 -12.72 7.55 -33.87
N HIS A 8 -12.03 7.84 -34.94
CA HIS A 8 -10.57 7.73 -35.01
C HIS A 8 -9.96 8.83 -34.14
N GLY A 9 -9.27 8.46 -33.08
CA GLY A 9 -8.40 9.32 -32.28
C GLY A 9 -6.96 8.85 -32.45
N LEU A 10 -6.12 9.78 -32.86
CA LEU A 10 -4.71 9.61 -33.16
C LEU A 10 -3.96 9.03 -31.95
N ALA A 11 -3.30 7.91 -32.18
CA ALA A 11 -2.38 7.28 -31.25
C ALA A 11 -1.08 8.08 -31.20
N ALA A 12 -0.88 8.87 -30.16
CA ALA A 12 0.43 9.35 -29.76
C ALA A 12 1.18 8.21 -29.06
N GLY A 13 2.34 7.83 -29.59
CA GLY A 13 3.10 6.67 -29.13
C GLY A 13 3.59 6.81 -27.68
N TYR A 14 2.99 6.06 -26.81
CA TYR A 14 3.50 5.79 -25.47
C TYR A 14 4.29 4.50 -25.52
N SER A 15 5.60 4.60 -25.36
CA SER A 15 6.48 3.47 -25.11
C SER A 15 6.16 2.94 -23.70
N ALA A 16 5.20 2.03 -23.63
CA ALA A 16 4.95 1.24 -22.44
C ALA A 16 6.18 0.35 -22.21
N LEU A 17 6.86 0.56 -21.09
CA LEU A 17 7.79 -0.43 -20.54
C LEU A 17 6.97 -1.71 -20.29
N ARG A 18 6.97 -2.61 -21.26
CA ARG A 18 6.49 -3.99 -21.07
C ARG A 18 7.41 -4.64 -20.07
N LEU A 19 6.92 -4.78 -18.83
CA LEU A 19 7.48 -5.73 -17.88
C LEU A 19 7.41 -7.12 -18.55
N ARG A 20 8.57 -7.68 -18.85
CA ARG A 20 8.66 -9.06 -19.35
C ARG A 20 8.07 -9.97 -18.28
N GLN A 21 7.03 -10.70 -18.65
CA GLN A 21 6.57 -11.87 -17.95
C GLN A 21 7.66 -12.95 -18.07
N ASP A 22 8.52 -13.02 -17.09
CA ASP A 22 9.42 -14.16 -16.94
C ASP A 22 9.15 -14.84 -15.59
N ASN A 23 8.56 -16.03 -15.74
CA ASN A 23 8.60 -17.16 -14.81
C ASN A 23 8.28 -16.94 -13.32
N CYS A 24 7.12 -17.44 -12.93
CA CYS A 24 6.85 -17.94 -11.59
C CYS A 24 7.93 -18.94 -11.14
N ARG A 25 9.01 -18.47 -10.52
CA ARG A 25 9.92 -19.29 -9.73
C ARG A 25 9.59 -19.02 -8.26
N CYS A 26 9.17 -20.05 -7.56
CA CYS A 26 9.11 -20.07 -6.11
C CYS A 26 10.48 -19.71 -5.54
N PHE A 27 10.66 -18.47 -5.14
CA PHE A 27 11.84 -18.03 -4.40
C PHE A 27 11.59 -18.26 -2.90
N SER A 28 12.10 -19.39 -2.40
CA SER A 28 12.48 -19.51 -1.00
C SER A 28 13.80 -18.73 -0.85
N SER A 29 13.71 -17.46 -0.56
CA SER A 29 14.83 -16.61 -0.20
C SER A 29 14.49 -15.91 1.11
N SER A 30 15.42 -15.91 2.05
CA SER A 30 15.36 -15.11 3.27
C SER A 30 14.99 -13.66 2.91
N ARG A 31 13.76 -13.26 3.21
CA ARG A 31 13.19 -11.96 2.81
C ARG A 31 13.87 -10.87 3.62
N VAL A 32 14.81 -10.20 3.01
CA VAL A 32 15.27 -8.91 3.48
C VAL A 32 14.11 -7.92 3.17
N HIS A 33 13.41 -7.49 4.19
CA HIS A 33 12.46 -6.38 4.04
C HIS A 33 13.25 -5.13 3.66
N HIS A 34 13.14 -4.70 2.42
CA HIS A 34 13.67 -3.42 1.99
C HIS A 34 12.76 -2.30 2.50
N GLU A 35 13.04 -1.84 3.72
CA GLU A 35 12.34 -0.67 4.24
C GLU A 35 12.68 0.54 3.37
N LEU A 36 11.65 1.21 2.83
CA LEU A 36 11.82 2.40 2.01
C LEU A 36 12.59 3.48 2.76
N THR A 37 13.62 4.04 2.11
CA THR A 37 14.43 5.11 2.71
C THR A 37 13.58 6.35 3.00
N PRO A 38 13.96 7.20 3.97
CA PRO A 38 13.26 8.45 4.23
C PRO A 38 13.16 9.33 2.98
N PHE A 39 14.20 9.34 2.14
CA PHE A 39 14.20 10.05 0.87
C PHE A 39 13.15 9.49 -0.09
N THR A 40 13.10 8.17 -0.29
CA THR A 40 12.10 7.52 -1.14
C THR A 40 10.68 7.81 -0.65
N ARG A 41 10.42 7.69 0.66
CA ARG A 41 9.11 8.04 1.24
C ARG A 41 8.71 9.48 0.95
N ARG A 42 9.62 10.43 1.10
CA ARG A 42 9.36 11.85 0.80
C ARG A 42 9.09 12.09 -0.67
N LEU A 43 9.92 11.52 -1.56
CA LEU A 43 9.79 11.68 -3.00
C LEU A 43 8.40 11.24 -3.51
N PHE A 44 7.91 10.09 -3.00
CA PHE A 44 6.58 9.56 -3.35
C PHE A 44 5.45 10.05 -2.41
N LYS A 45 5.74 10.98 -1.51
CA LYS A 45 4.76 11.54 -0.54
C LYS A 45 4.06 10.45 0.29
N ILE A 46 4.77 9.37 0.62
CA ILE A 46 4.28 8.27 1.45
C ILE A 46 4.31 8.74 2.91
N PRO A 47 3.17 8.76 3.62
CA PRO A 47 3.14 9.21 5.01
C PRO A 47 3.95 8.26 5.90
N SER A 48 4.61 8.84 6.90
CA SER A 48 5.31 8.05 7.93
C SER A 48 4.30 7.48 8.90
N ALA A 49 4.34 6.16 9.10
CA ALA A 49 3.48 5.51 10.08
C ALA A 49 3.83 6.01 11.50
N PRO A 50 2.82 6.09 12.39
CA PRO A 50 3.07 6.30 13.82
C PRO A 50 3.99 5.20 14.38
N SER A 51 4.65 5.51 15.49
CA SER A 51 5.47 4.53 16.20
C SER A 51 4.64 3.29 16.55
N PRO A 52 5.18 2.08 16.39
CA PRO A 52 4.46 0.86 16.70
C PRO A 52 4.11 0.81 18.21
N PRO A 53 2.95 0.26 18.58
CA PRO A 53 2.52 0.22 19.99
C PRO A 53 3.33 -0.76 20.82
N ALA A 54 3.97 -1.74 20.20
CA ALA A 54 4.81 -2.73 20.85
C ALA A 54 6.28 -2.55 20.43
N GLN A 55 7.18 -2.57 21.40
CA GLN A 55 8.62 -2.48 21.17
C GLN A 55 9.28 -3.86 20.97
N HIS A 56 8.56 -4.94 21.31
CA HIS A 56 9.10 -6.30 21.38
C HIS A 56 8.83 -7.14 20.13
N HIS A 57 7.94 -6.69 19.24
CA HIS A 57 7.61 -7.40 18.02
C HIS A 57 7.09 -6.42 16.94
N ASN A 58 7.44 -6.66 15.69
CA ASN A 58 7.05 -5.86 14.53
C ASN A 58 6.49 -6.70 13.37
N ASP A 59 6.58 -8.02 13.46
CA ASP A 59 6.04 -8.98 12.50
C ASP A 59 5.47 -10.22 13.19
N LEU A 60 4.89 -11.14 12.41
CA LEU A 60 4.28 -12.35 12.94
C LEU A 60 5.31 -13.25 13.64
N THR A 61 6.51 -13.39 13.09
CA THR A 61 7.56 -14.27 13.62
C THR A 61 8.04 -13.77 14.98
N THR A 62 8.36 -12.48 15.06
CA THR A 62 8.79 -11.85 16.32
C THR A 62 7.68 -11.83 17.36
N PHE A 63 6.40 -11.66 16.93
CA PHE A 63 5.26 -11.77 17.83
C PHE A 63 5.11 -13.19 18.42
N LEU A 64 5.23 -14.23 17.60
CA LEU A 64 5.13 -15.60 18.09
C LEU A 64 6.22 -15.93 19.10
N SER A 65 7.47 -15.54 18.81
CA SER A 65 8.60 -15.71 19.73
C SER A 65 8.40 -14.94 21.04
N TYR A 66 7.89 -13.71 20.96
CA TYR A 66 7.57 -12.92 22.15
C TYR A 66 6.43 -13.55 22.96
N ALA A 67 5.35 -13.98 22.30
CA ALA A 67 4.20 -14.63 22.96
C ALA A 67 4.61 -15.90 23.69
N GLU A 68 5.49 -16.71 23.11
CA GLU A 68 6.07 -17.89 23.74
C GLU A 68 6.91 -17.51 24.97
N HIS A 69 7.80 -16.51 24.83
CA HIS A 69 8.65 -16.05 25.92
C HIS A 69 7.86 -15.59 27.16
N ILE A 70 6.75 -14.86 26.95
CA ILE A 70 5.90 -14.39 28.07
C ILE A 70 4.79 -15.39 28.45
N SER A 71 4.80 -16.59 27.86
CA SER A 71 3.77 -17.63 28.07
C SER A 71 2.34 -17.11 27.83
N LEU A 72 2.13 -16.29 26.79
CA LEU A 72 0.83 -15.73 26.44
C LEU A 72 -0.10 -16.85 25.91
N PRO A 73 -1.25 -17.12 26.55
CA PRO A 73 -2.14 -18.17 26.09
C PRO A 73 -2.61 -17.94 24.65
N VAL A 74 -2.48 -18.96 23.79
CA VAL A 74 -2.90 -18.89 22.37
C VAL A 74 -4.41 -18.62 22.19
N THR A 75 -5.20 -18.90 23.23
CA THR A 75 -6.65 -18.65 23.27
C THR A 75 -7.02 -17.26 23.77
N SER A 76 -6.05 -16.48 24.28
CA SER A 76 -6.31 -15.13 24.77
C SER A 76 -6.75 -14.21 23.62
N THR A 77 -7.61 -13.24 23.92
CA THR A 77 -8.09 -12.27 22.94
C THR A 77 -6.94 -11.45 22.35
N VAL A 78 -5.93 -11.14 23.17
CA VAL A 78 -4.72 -10.42 22.74
C VAL A 78 -3.95 -11.27 21.73
N HIS A 79 -3.65 -12.54 22.04
CA HIS A 79 -2.93 -13.43 21.11
C HIS A 79 -3.68 -13.56 19.79
N VAL A 80 -4.98 -13.90 19.85
CA VAL A 80 -5.82 -14.11 18.66
C VAL A 80 -5.93 -12.84 17.82
N GLY A 81 -6.08 -11.68 18.44
CA GLY A 81 -6.17 -10.38 17.76
C GLY A 81 -4.86 -10.02 17.07
N THR A 82 -3.76 -9.97 17.82
CA THR A 82 -2.45 -9.58 17.29
C THR A 82 -1.95 -10.55 16.21
N HIS A 83 -2.13 -11.86 16.40
CA HIS A 83 -1.82 -12.85 15.39
C HIS A 83 -2.56 -12.58 14.08
N TYR A 84 -3.88 -12.30 14.18
CA TYR A 84 -4.71 -12.03 13.02
C TYR A 84 -4.32 -10.73 12.31
N GLU A 85 -4.00 -9.66 13.04
CA GLU A 85 -3.52 -8.40 12.49
C GLU A 85 -2.24 -8.60 11.66
N TYR A 86 -1.27 -9.36 12.16
CA TYR A 86 -0.06 -9.71 11.41
C TYR A 86 -0.32 -10.63 10.22
N THR A 87 -1.25 -11.58 10.34
CA THR A 87 -1.67 -12.43 9.21
C THR A 87 -2.27 -11.57 8.10
N VAL A 88 -3.15 -10.64 8.45
CA VAL A 88 -3.76 -9.68 7.49
C VAL A 88 -2.68 -8.81 6.83
N LEU A 89 -1.75 -8.28 7.62
CA LEU A 89 -0.65 -7.47 7.11
C LEU A 89 0.17 -8.24 6.06
N GLN A 90 0.58 -9.48 6.36
CA GLN A 90 1.32 -10.33 5.41
C GLN A 90 0.50 -10.67 4.16
N THR A 91 -0.79 -10.98 4.33
CA THR A 91 -1.67 -11.30 3.20
C THR A 91 -1.83 -10.09 2.27
N LEU A 92 -2.04 -8.91 2.81
CA LEU A 92 -2.28 -7.70 2.02
C LEU A 92 -1.01 -7.20 1.31
N ARG A 93 0.20 -7.54 1.80
CA ARG A 93 1.44 -7.30 1.06
C ARG A 93 1.46 -7.99 -0.32
N ARG A 94 0.75 -9.11 -0.48
CA ARG A 94 0.61 -9.81 -1.77
C ARG A 94 -0.11 -8.96 -2.82
N TYR A 95 -0.80 -7.91 -2.40
CA TYR A 95 -1.61 -7.03 -3.24
C TYR A 95 -1.13 -5.56 -3.19
N ALA A 96 0.17 -5.36 -3.07
CA ALA A 96 0.84 -4.06 -3.06
C ALA A 96 0.41 -3.10 -1.93
N LEU A 97 -0.04 -3.61 -0.77
CA LEU A 97 -0.27 -2.79 0.41
C LEU A 97 0.96 -2.80 1.33
N SER A 98 1.47 -1.60 1.61
CA SER A 98 2.49 -1.36 2.65
C SER A 98 1.78 -0.92 3.93
N LEU A 99 1.75 -1.80 4.94
CA LEU A 99 1.00 -1.58 6.17
C LEU A 99 1.92 -1.60 7.39
N SER A 100 1.57 -0.80 8.39
CA SER A 100 2.18 -0.78 9.70
C SER A 100 1.12 -1.00 10.76
N ARG A 101 1.43 -1.85 11.75
CA ARG A 101 0.54 -2.10 12.88
C ARG A 101 0.62 -0.93 13.86
N ILE A 102 -0.54 -0.36 14.19
CA ILE A 102 -0.70 0.68 15.20
C ILE A 102 -1.73 0.29 16.26
N GLY A 103 -2.43 -0.84 16.06
CA GLY A 103 -3.44 -1.37 16.95
C GLY A 103 -2.90 -1.62 18.36
N GLY A 104 -3.67 -1.22 19.37
CA GLY A 104 -3.32 -1.35 20.77
C GLY A 104 -4.48 -0.90 21.65
N ARG A 105 -4.18 -0.55 22.89
CA ARG A 105 -5.16 0.07 23.78
C ARG A 105 -5.39 1.51 23.33
N ASP A 106 -6.64 1.93 23.16
CA ASP A 106 -7.03 3.29 22.72
C ASP A 106 -6.65 3.63 21.25
N ASP A 107 -6.61 2.63 20.36
CA ASP A 107 -6.30 2.76 18.94
C ASP A 107 -7.42 3.37 18.07
N ALA A 108 -8.49 3.84 18.70
CA ALA A 108 -9.68 4.37 18.03
C ALA A 108 -10.31 3.41 17.02
N GLY A 109 -10.02 2.11 17.12
CA GLY A 109 -10.50 1.06 16.23
C GLY A 109 -9.73 0.95 14.91
N ILE A 110 -8.50 1.47 14.85
CA ILE A 110 -7.60 1.34 13.69
C ILE A 110 -6.46 0.41 14.07
N ASP A 111 -6.41 -0.78 13.47
CA ASP A 111 -5.37 -1.75 13.77
C ASP A 111 -4.11 -1.55 12.91
N LEU A 112 -4.29 -1.26 11.60
CA LEU A 112 -3.19 -1.03 10.68
C LEU A 112 -3.42 0.26 9.88
N VAL A 113 -2.32 0.93 9.55
CA VAL A 113 -2.30 2.07 8.62
C VAL A 113 -1.24 1.86 7.56
N GLY A 114 -1.42 2.46 6.39
CA GLY A 114 -0.42 2.36 5.35
C GLY A 114 -0.85 2.96 4.03
N THR A 115 -0.28 2.42 2.96
CA THR A 115 -0.54 2.87 1.59
C THR A 115 -0.76 1.69 0.66
N TRP A 116 -1.64 1.86 -0.32
CA TRP A 116 -1.90 0.91 -1.38
C TRP A 116 -1.31 1.41 -2.70
N HIS A 117 -0.37 0.66 -3.23
CA HIS A 117 0.39 0.99 -4.44
C HIS A 117 -0.21 0.26 -5.65
N LEU A 118 -1.31 0.79 -6.17
CA LEU A 118 -1.98 0.20 -7.32
C LEU A 118 -1.18 0.45 -8.62
N PRO A 119 -1.15 -0.51 -9.56
CA PRO A 119 -0.56 -0.31 -10.88
C PRO A 119 -1.13 0.93 -11.58
N GLU A 120 -0.39 1.52 -12.51
CA GLU A 120 -0.70 2.75 -13.24
C GLU A 120 -0.75 4.03 -12.37
N ARG A 121 -0.86 3.90 -11.04
CA ARG A 121 -0.72 5.00 -10.09
C ARG A 121 0.70 5.16 -9.54
N GLU A 122 1.69 4.47 -10.10
CA GLU A 122 3.09 4.54 -9.66
C GLU A 122 3.66 5.97 -9.71
N ARG A 123 3.12 6.81 -10.61
CA ARG A 123 3.47 8.24 -10.73
C ARG A 123 2.54 9.17 -9.95
N GLU A 124 1.44 8.64 -9.45
CA GLU A 124 0.52 9.32 -8.58
C GLU A 124 0.83 8.97 -7.13
N ARG A 125 0.13 9.63 -6.22
CA ARG A 125 0.23 9.32 -4.81
C ARG A 125 -0.44 7.98 -4.52
N ALA A 126 0.27 7.06 -3.86
CA ALA A 126 -0.34 5.82 -3.35
C ALA A 126 -1.55 6.14 -2.45
N LEU A 127 -2.61 5.32 -2.50
CA LEU A 127 -3.82 5.53 -1.71
C LEU A 127 -3.52 5.31 -0.23
N PRO A 128 -3.76 6.28 0.67
CA PRO A 128 -3.71 6.04 2.10
C PRO A 128 -4.79 5.05 2.52
N VAL A 129 -4.46 4.09 3.40
CA VAL A 129 -5.41 3.08 3.88
C VAL A 129 -5.44 3.01 5.39
N LEU A 130 -6.65 2.78 5.93
CA LEU A 130 -6.93 2.43 7.32
C LEU A 130 -7.49 1.02 7.33
N VAL A 131 -6.98 0.15 8.18
CA VAL A 131 -7.46 -1.24 8.28
C VAL A 131 -7.95 -1.51 9.69
N GLN A 132 -9.14 -2.07 9.79
CA GLN A 132 -9.70 -2.60 11.02
C GLN A 132 -9.88 -4.12 10.89
N CYS A 133 -9.32 -4.88 11.83
CA CYS A 133 -9.33 -6.33 11.86
C CYS A 133 -10.33 -6.83 12.92
N LYS A 134 -11.29 -7.63 12.53
CA LYS A 134 -12.32 -8.20 13.44
C LYS A 134 -12.24 -9.73 13.45
N SER A 135 -11.33 -10.29 14.25
CA SER A 135 -11.11 -11.76 14.38
C SER A 135 -12.19 -12.46 15.24
N LEU A 136 -13.46 -12.17 15.01
CA LEU A 136 -14.56 -12.77 15.76
C LEU A 136 -14.99 -14.13 15.19
N LYS A 137 -15.48 -15.01 16.07
CA LYS A 137 -16.05 -16.32 15.69
C LYS A 137 -17.47 -16.21 15.12
N THR A 138 -18.20 -15.16 15.50
CA THR A 138 -19.58 -14.89 15.08
C THR A 138 -19.63 -14.03 13.83
N LYS A 139 -20.76 -14.08 13.09
CA LYS A 139 -21.03 -13.18 11.96
C LYS A 139 -21.14 -11.74 12.45
N LEU A 140 -20.59 -10.83 11.66
CA LEU A 140 -20.60 -9.40 11.97
C LEU A 140 -21.88 -8.73 11.49
N GLY A 141 -22.36 -7.78 12.28
CA GLY A 141 -23.50 -6.95 11.94
C GLY A 141 -23.09 -5.64 11.22
N PRO A 142 -24.06 -4.84 10.76
CA PRO A 142 -23.80 -3.58 10.05
C PRO A 142 -23.15 -2.48 10.93
N ASN A 143 -23.16 -2.65 12.26
CA ASN A 143 -22.53 -1.72 13.20
C ASN A 143 -21.01 -1.58 12.96
N VAL A 144 -20.34 -2.67 12.57
CA VAL A 144 -18.88 -2.63 12.34
C VAL A 144 -18.48 -1.69 11.20
N VAL A 145 -19.35 -1.53 10.19
CA VAL A 145 -19.12 -0.57 9.10
C VAL A 145 -19.17 0.86 9.64
N ARG A 146 -20.15 1.16 10.52
CA ARG A 146 -20.27 2.49 11.15
C ARG A 146 -19.13 2.78 12.13
N GLU A 147 -18.62 1.74 12.82
CA GLU A 147 -17.42 1.84 13.65
C GLU A 147 -16.23 2.28 12.77
N LEU A 148 -16.00 1.62 11.63
CA LEU A 148 -14.96 1.98 10.68
C LEU A 148 -15.14 3.42 10.14
N GLU A 149 -16.36 3.84 9.78
CA GLU A 149 -16.64 5.23 9.38
C GLU A 149 -16.22 6.24 10.46
N GLY A 150 -16.44 5.90 11.73
CA GLY A 150 -16.04 6.74 12.86
C GLY A 150 -14.52 6.93 12.97
N THR A 151 -13.74 5.95 12.55
CA THR A 151 -12.26 5.99 12.67
C THR A 151 -11.59 7.03 11.78
N PHE A 152 -12.19 7.40 10.64
CA PHE A 152 -11.61 8.36 9.71
C PHE A 152 -11.27 9.72 10.35
N ARG A 153 -12.09 10.16 11.32
CA ARG A 153 -11.85 11.43 12.02
C ARG A 153 -10.68 11.35 13.01
N GLN A 154 -10.41 10.15 13.50
CA GLN A 154 -9.37 9.89 14.51
C GLN A 154 -8.09 9.33 13.88
N ALA A 155 -8.09 9.12 12.57
CA ALA A 155 -6.94 8.62 11.83
C ALA A 155 -5.68 9.46 12.10
N PRO A 156 -4.48 8.87 12.06
CA PRO A 156 -3.23 9.61 12.20
C PRO A 156 -3.04 10.69 11.13
N VAL A 157 -2.15 11.63 11.38
CA VAL A 157 -1.77 12.64 10.38
C VAL A 157 -1.22 11.94 9.15
N GLY A 158 -1.67 12.39 7.95
CA GLY A 158 -1.36 11.72 6.67
C GLY A 158 -2.47 10.80 6.16
N TRP A 159 -3.36 10.32 7.05
CA TRP A 159 -4.51 9.49 6.69
C TRP A 159 -5.87 10.20 6.84
N ARG A 160 -5.90 11.46 7.24
CA ARG A 160 -7.13 12.30 7.32
C ARG A 160 -7.39 12.99 5.99
N THR A 161 -7.44 12.22 4.90
CA THR A 161 -7.65 12.75 3.55
C THR A 161 -8.95 12.23 2.95
N ARG A 162 -9.45 12.89 1.91
CA ARG A 162 -10.62 12.40 1.16
C ARG A 162 -10.33 11.16 0.32
N GLU A 163 -9.05 10.89 0.06
CA GLU A 163 -8.58 9.74 -0.71
C GLU A 163 -8.27 8.53 0.16
N THR A 164 -8.42 8.65 1.48
CA THR A 164 -8.15 7.56 2.41
C THR A 164 -9.20 6.48 2.30
N VAL A 165 -8.78 5.25 2.06
CA VAL A 165 -9.63 4.07 1.97
C VAL A 165 -9.71 3.37 3.32
N GLY A 166 -10.92 3.02 3.77
CA GLY A 166 -11.14 2.17 4.94
C GLY A 166 -11.32 0.71 4.53
N ILE A 167 -10.57 -0.19 5.10
CA ILE A 167 -10.65 -1.64 4.85
C ILE A 167 -11.07 -2.35 6.13
N LEU A 168 -12.22 -3.01 6.13
CA LEU A 168 -12.64 -3.91 7.20
C LEU A 168 -12.28 -5.34 6.84
N VAL A 169 -11.54 -6.01 7.71
CA VAL A 169 -11.08 -7.38 7.49
C VAL A 169 -11.63 -8.31 8.55
N SER A 170 -12.15 -9.46 8.13
CA SER A 170 -12.70 -10.49 9.03
C SER A 170 -12.50 -11.88 8.45
N PRO A 171 -12.35 -12.93 9.29
CA PRO A 171 -12.38 -14.33 8.82
C PRO A 171 -13.80 -14.81 8.48
N ARG A 172 -14.81 -13.94 8.56
CA ARG A 172 -16.21 -14.24 8.26
C ARG A 172 -16.67 -13.42 7.06
N GLU A 173 -17.49 -14.02 6.22
CA GLU A 173 -18.08 -13.33 5.06
C GLU A 173 -19.00 -12.18 5.47
N ALA A 174 -19.09 -11.17 4.61
CA ALA A 174 -20.00 -10.05 4.79
C ALA A 174 -21.47 -10.52 4.79
N THR A 175 -22.19 -10.24 5.87
CA THR A 175 -23.63 -10.47 5.93
C THR A 175 -24.36 -9.51 4.98
N LYS A 176 -25.64 -9.81 4.67
CA LYS A 176 -26.46 -8.88 3.86
C LYS A 176 -26.47 -7.47 4.46
N GLY A 177 -26.65 -7.36 5.79
CA GLY A 177 -26.67 -6.05 6.47
C GLY A 177 -25.34 -5.29 6.36
N VAL A 178 -24.21 -6.00 6.43
CA VAL A 178 -22.87 -5.41 6.19
C VAL A 178 -22.76 -4.90 4.75
N ARG A 179 -23.11 -5.71 3.76
CA ARG A 179 -23.06 -5.32 2.34
C ARG A 179 -23.94 -4.10 2.04
N ASP A 180 -25.17 -4.11 2.55
CA ASP A 180 -26.12 -3.00 2.36
C ASP A 180 -25.60 -1.70 3.01
N THR A 181 -24.95 -1.78 4.18
CA THR A 181 -24.37 -0.62 4.86
C THR A 181 -23.11 -0.14 4.16
N LEU A 182 -22.23 -1.05 3.72
CA LEU A 182 -21.05 -0.72 2.92
C LEU A 182 -21.43 0.05 1.66
N ALA A 183 -22.42 -0.45 0.90
CA ALA A 183 -22.88 0.17 -0.34
C ALA A 183 -23.44 1.59 -0.15
N ARG A 184 -24.05 1.87 1.01
CA ARG A 184 -24.65 3.18 1.33
C ARG A 184 -23.67 4.17 1.95
N SER A 185 -22.49 3.72 2.33
CA SER A 185 -21.49 4.57 2.96
C SER A 185 -21.05 5.72 2.05
N THR A 186 -20.82 6.88 2.64
CA THR A 186 -20.26 8.06 1.97
C THR A 186 -18.72 8.05 1.99
N TYR A 187 -18.12 7.12 2.70
CA TYR A 187 -16.69 6.91 2.75
C TYR A 187 -16.26 5.84 1.74
N PRO A 188 -15.03 5.90 1.20
CA PRO A 188 -14.48 4.85 0.34
C PRO A 188 -14.12 3.63 1.20
N LEU A 189 -14.94 2.59 1.13
CA LEU A 189 -14.83 1.43 2.00
C LEU A 189 -14.65 0.13 1.22
N PHE A 190 -13.83 -0.75 1.82
CA PHE A 190 -13.66 -2.14 1.43
C PHE A 190 -14.06 -3.08 2.56
N TRP A 191 -14.53 -4.24 2.19
CA TRP A 191 -14.62 -5.43 3.02
C TRP A 191 -13.75 -6.51 2.42
N MET A 192 -12.91 -7.14 3.25
CA MET A 192 -12.15 -8.32 2.84
C MET A 192 -12.38 -9.46 3.83
N THR A 193 -12.69 -10.65 3.31
CA THR A 193 -12.69 -11.86 4.11
C THR A 193 -11.34 -12.54 3.92
N ILE A 194 -10.53 -12.50 4.97
CA ILE A 194 -9.23 -13.19 5.05
C ILE A 194 -9.33 -14.21 6.17
N GLU A 195 -9.15 -15.49 5.87
CA GLU A 195 -9.15 -16.55 6.87
C GLU A 195 -7.92 -16.41 7.79
N ARG A 196 -7.89 -17.16 8.88
CA ARG A 196 -6.80 -17.08 9.86
C ARG A 196 -5.47 -17.64 9.38
N ASP A 197 -5.48 -18.39 8.29
CA ASP A 197 -4.31 -18.89 7.58
C ASP A 197 -3.80 -17.90 6.51
N GLY A 198 -4.47 -16.75 6.33
CA GLY A 198 -4.13 -15.74 5.34
C GLY A 198 -4.80 -15.92 3.98
N THR A 199 -5.71 -16.89 3.83
CA THR A 199 -6.41 -17.12 2.56
C THR A 199 -7.48 -16.05 2.34
N LEU A 200 -7.43 -15.33 1.22
CA LEU A 200 -8.47 -14.39 0.79
C LEU A 200 -9.67 -15.18 0.24
N LYS A 201 -10.87 -14.89 0.73
CA LYS A 201 -12.13 -15.54 0.34
C LYS A 201 -13.15 -14.59 -0.26
N GLN A 202 -13.07 -13.29 0.05
CA GLN A 202 -14.01 -12.29 -0.45
C GLN A 202 -13.33 -10.92 -0.46
N ALA A 203 -13.59 -10.13 -1.49
CA ALA A 203 -13.29 -8.70 -1.53
C ALA A 203 -14.50 -7.97 -2.11
N LEU A 204 -14.96 -6.93 -1.43
CA LEU A 204 -16.09 -6.09 -1.81
C LEU A 204 -15.70 -4.64 -1.57
N TRP A 205 -16.17 -3.74 -2.41
CA TRP A 205 -15.99 -2.30 -2.23
C TRP A 205 -17.21 -1.54 -2.72
N ASN A 206 -17.29 -0.28 -2.33
CA ASN A 206 -18.40 0.57 -2.68
C ASN A 206 -18.04 1.56 -3.80
N ALA A 207 -19.05 2.19 -4.38
CA ALA A 207 -18.87 3.18 -5.45
C ALA A 207 -17.99 4.38 -5.06
N ARG A 208 -17.85 4.67 -3.75
CA ARG A 208 -16.95 5.74 -3.29
C ARG A 208 -15.49 5.36 -3.43
N ALA A 209 -15.16 4.09 -3.25
CA ALA A 209 -13.82 3.58 -3.52
C ALA A 209 -13.52 3.60 -5.03
N GLU A 210 -14.49 3.27 -5.89
CA GLU A 210 -14.31 3.33 -7.35
C GLU A 210 -13.94 4.72 -7.85
N VAL A 211 -14.49 5.77 -7.26
CA VAL A 211 -14.16 7.18 -7.60
C VAL A 211 -12.67 7.49 -7.33
N LEU A 212 -12.00 6.74 -6.45
CA LEU A 212 -10.57 6.87 -6.18
C LEU A 212 -9.69 6.16 -7.22
N GLY A 213 -10.25 5.69 -8.32
CA GLY A 213 -9.52 5.07 -9.42
C GLY A 213 -9.24 3.57 -9.24
N VAL A 214 -9.99 2.87 -8.37
CA VAL A 214 -9.89 1.40 -8.24
C VAL A 214 -10.78 0.64 -9.23
N GLY A 215 -11.33 1.30 -10.24
CA GLY A 215 -12.17 0.67 -11.26
C GLY A 215 -11.56 -0.55 -11.96
N PRO A 216 -10.24 -0.57 -12.29
CA PRO A 216 -9.59 -1.74 -12.86
C PRO A 216 -9.40 -2.93 -11.90
N LEU A 217 -9.65 -2.73 -10.58
CA LEU A 217 -9.53 -3.79 -9.59
C LEU A 217 -10.57 -4.89 -9.84
N GLY A 218 -10.10 -6.12 -10.00
CA GLY A 218 -10.91 -7.31 -10.20
C GLY A 218 -10.68 -8.36 -9.11
N VAL A 219 -11.56 -9.36 -9.09
CA VAL A 219 -11.44 -10.54 -8.24
C VAL A 219 -11.54 -11.77 -9.12
N GLU A 220 -10.53 -12.62 -9.08
CA GLU A 220 -10.47 -13.84 -9.87
C GLU A 220 -10.35 -15.07 -8.98
N MET A 221 -10.84 -16.20 -9.51
CA MET A 221 -10.65 -17.52 -8.90
C MET A 221 -9.62 -18.28 -9.70
N ARG A 222 -8.53 -18.68 -9.05
CA ARG A 222 -7.51 -19.54 -9.67
C ARG A 222 -7.57 -20.94 -9.12
N TYR A 223 -7.32 -21.87 -10.01
CA TYR A 223 -7.23 -23.29 -9.71
C TYR A 223 -5.79 -23.72 -9.95
N GLY A 224 -5.13 -24.21 -8.92
CA GLY A 224 -3.78 -24.75 -8.97
C GLY A 224 -3.77 -26.23 -8.64
N THR A 225 -2.79 -26.96 -9.17
CA THR A 225 -2.45 -28.30 -8.70
C THR A 225 -1.25 -28.19 -7.79
N THR A 226 -1.33 -28.70 -6.57
CA THR A 226 -0.15 -28.83 -5.72
C THR A 226 0.68 -30.00 -6.24
N GLU A 227 1.90 -29.71 -6.67
CA GLU A 227 2.84 -30.75 -7.16
C GLU A 227 3.23 -31.76 -6.08
N ASP A 228 3.04 -31.41 -4.80
CA ASP A 228 3.44 -32.25 -3.65
C ASP A 228 2.35 -33.19 -3.13
N ALA A 229 1.17 -33.23 -3.73
CA ALA A 229 0.11 -34.12 -3.29
C ALA A 229 -0.02 -35.32 -4.24
N GLU A 230 0.36 -36.51 -3.77
CA GLU A 230 0.06 -37.80 -4.43
C GLU A 230 -1.43 -38.00 -4.78
N SER A 231 -2.30 -37.09 -4.34
CA SER A 231 -3.75 -37.13 -4.54
C SER A 231 -4.30 -36.12 -5.55
N GLY A 232 -3.50 -35.32 -6.23
CA GLY A 232 -3.99 -34.39 -7.28
C GLY A 232 -5.05 -33.39 -6.77
N SER A 233 -4.96 -32.93 -5.52
CA SER A 233 -5.95 -32.00 -4.97
C SER A 233 -5.87 -30.65 -5.67
N VAL A 234 -7.00 -30.21 -6.22
CA VAL A 234 -7.13 -28.90 -6.85
C VAL A 234 -7.24 -27.86 -5.74
N THR A 235 -6.25 -26.98 -5.64
CA THR A 235 -6.33 -25.80 -4.77
C THR A 235 -7.12 -24.71 -5.47
N LYS A 236 -8.03 -24.07 -4.74
CA LYS A 236 -8.84 -22.96 -5.21
C LYS A 236 -8.49 -21.72 -4.43
N GLU A 237 -7.91 -20.74 -5.09
CA GLU A 237 -7.49 -19.48 -4.48
C GLU A 237 -8.20 -18.29 -5.13
N MET A 238 -8.69 -17.37 -4.29
CA MET A 238 -9.18 -16.07 -4.73
C MET A 238 -8.02 -15.07 -4.70
N ILE A 239 -7.88 -14.33 -5.78
CA ILE A 239 -6.86 -13.28 -5.89
C ILE A 239 -7.47 -11.96 -6.33
N LEU A 240 -6.80 -10.86 -5.99
CA LEU A 240 -7.08 -9.55 -6.56
C LEU A 240 -6.23 -9.36 -7.80
N THR A 241 -6.84 -8.80 -8.84
CA THR A 241 -6.20 -8.47 -10.11
C THR A 241 -6.39 -6.99 -10.44
N TRP A 242 -5.53 -6.46 -11.29
CA TRP A 242 -5.64 -5.12 -11.84
C TRP A 242 -5.70 -5.21 -13.37
N ASP A 243 -6.83 -4.82 -13.94
CA ASP A 243 -7.10 -4.97 -15.39
C ASP A 243 -6.82 -6.39 -15.90
N GLY A 244 -7.23 -7.41 -15.10
CA GLY A 244 -7.00 -8.83 -15.38
C GLY A 244 -5.55 -9.31 -15.19
N CYS A 245 -4.62 -8.47 -14.74
CA CYS A 245 -3.24 -8.84 -14.45
C CYS A 245 -3.01 -8.96 -12.94
N ASP A 246 -1.97 -9.72 -12.56
CA ASP A 246 -1.57 -9.85 -11.16
C ASP A 246 -1.10 -8.51 -10.59
N ILE A 247 -1.60 -8.18 -9.39
CA ILE A 247 -1.05 -7.07 -8.62
C ILE A 247 0.33 -7.51 -8.08
N PRO A 248 1.38 -6.69 -8.24
CA PRO A 248 2.71 -7.06 -7.78
C PRO A 248 2.75 -7.19 -6.25
N HIS A 249 3.59 -8.10 -5.75
CA HIS A 249 3.87 -8.16 -4.31
C HIS A 249 4.55 -6.87 -3.85
N MET A 250 4.28 -6.42 -2.61
CA MET A 250 4.83 -5.16 -2.09
C MET A 250 6.35 -5.11 -2.11
N ASP A 251 7.04 -6.24 -1.95
CA ASP A 251 8.52 -6.30 -2.03
C ASP A 251 9.02 -5.84 -3.41
N GLN A 252 8.31 -6.22 -4.50
CA GLN A 252 8.62 -5.77 -5.85
C GLN A 252 8.35 -4.28 -6.02
N VAL A 253 7.25 -3.79 -5.44
CA VAL A 253 6.91 -2.36 -5.46
C VAL A 253 7.97 -1.55 -4.70
N GLU A 254 8.39 -1.98 -3.52
CA GLU A 254 9.43 -1.33 -2.72
C GLU A 254 10.76 -1.27 -3.47
N GLN A 255 11.12 -2.35 -4.16
CA GLN A 255 12.32 -2.38 -5.02
C GLN A 255 12.18 -1.36 -6.16
N ASN A 256 11.07 -1.37 -6.90
CA ASN A 256 10.82 -0.45 -8.03
C ASN A 256 10.86 1.02 -7.57
N LEU A 257 10.24 1.33 -6.43
CA LEU A 257 10.27 2.69 -5.86
C LEU A 257 11.68 3.13 -5.47
N THR A 258 12.47 2.22 -4.93
CA THR A 258 13.88 2.49 -4.56
C THR A 258 14.73 2.73 -5.80
N GLU A 259 14.63 1.86 -6.79
CA GLU A 259 15.34 2.01 -8.07
C GLU A 259 14.95 3.31 -8.78
N PHE A 260 13.66 3.65 -8.79
CA PHE A 260 13.20 4.92 -9.36
C PHE A 260 13.77 6.12 -8.60
N ALA A 261 13.79 6.08 -7.26
CA ALA A 261 14.33 7.17 -6.45
C ALA A 261 15.83 7.38 -6.71
N GLU A 262 16.60 6.31 -6.88
CA GLU A 262 18.02 6.38 -7.24
C GLU A 262 18.20 6.95 -8.67
N GLN A 263 17.44 6.48 -9.65
CA GLN A 263 17.46 6.99 -11.01
C GLN A 263 17.05 8.47 -11.08
N TRP A 264 16.04 8.87 -10.28
CA TRP A 264 15.61 10.25 -10.17
C TRP A 264 16.76 11.12 -9.64
N ALA A 265 17.41 10.71 -8.55
CA ALA A 265 18.55 11.44 -8.00
C ALA A 265 19.73 11.53 -9.01
N ALA A 266 20.06 10.43 -9.69
CA ALA A 266 21.10 10.38 -10.70
C ALA A 266 20.80 11.27 -11.91
N SER A 267 19.52 11.44 -12.26
CA SER A 267 19.09 12.27 -13.40
C SER A 267 19.46 13.76 -13.25
N TRP A 268 19.81 14.22 -12.04
CA TRP A 268 20.26 15.57 -11.78
C TRP A 268 21.74 15.80 -12.15
N GLY A 269 22.48 14.74 -12.54
CA GLY A 269 23.87 14.84 -12.99
C GLY A 269 24.88 15.14 -11.87
N MET A 270 24.51 14.86 -10.62
CA MET A 270 25.34 15.06 -9.43
C MET A 270 25.44 13.77 -8.65
N ASP A 271 26.62 13.47 -8.09
CA ASP A 271 26.81 12.39 -7.12
C ASP A 271 26.42 12.91 -5.73
N LEU A 272 25.23 12.51 -5.28
CA LEU A 272 24.60 13.02 -4.07
C LEU A 272 24.67 11.98 -2.95
N SER A 273 25.23 12.36 -1.80
CA SER A 273 25.08 11.60 -0.55
C SER A 273 23.60 11.52 -0.12
N LYS A 274 23.28 10.66 0.86
CA LYS A 274 21.88 10.53 1.37
C LYS A 274 21.32 11.85 1.92
N ILE A 275 22.16 12.66 2.58
CA ILE A 275 21.77 13.97 3.11
C ILE A 275 21.51 14.94 1.97
N GLN A 276 22.39 14.98 0.98
CA GLN A 276 22.25 15.85 -0.18
C GLN A 276 21.02 15.52 -1.05
N LYS A 277 20.61 14.25 -1.16
CA LYS A 277 19.37 13.86 -1.85
C LYS A 277 18.12 14.50 -1.20
N GLY A 278 18.08 14.56 0.13
CA GLY A 278 17.01 15.23 0.87
C GLY A 278 17.00 16.75 0.63
N GLU A 279 18.17 17.38 0.69
CA GLU A 279 18.35 18.81 0.42
C GLU A 279 17.96 19.19 -1.03
N LEU A 280 18.32 18.34 -2.00
CA LEU A 280 17.90 18.53 -3.38
C LEU A 280 16.37 18.56 -3.53
N LEU A 281 15.68 17.65 -2.84
CA LEU A 281 14.22 17.60 -2.87
C LEU A 281 13.62 18.86 -2.23
N ASP A 282 14.15 19.31 -1.08
CA ASP A 282 13.72 20.54 -0.42
C ASP A 282 13.89 21.77 -1.32
N VAL A 283 15.04 21.88 -1.97
CA VAL A 283 15.34 23.00 -2.88
C VAL A 283 14.45 22.94 -4.11
N ALA A 284 14.23 21.75 -4.68
CA ALA A 284 13.35 21.58 -5.82
C ALA A 284 11.91 22.01 -5.50
N GLU A 285 11.38 21.61 -4.34
CA GLU A 285 10.04 22.00 -3.88
C GLU A 285 9.91 23.51 -3.61
N MET A 286 11.00 24.17 -3.21
CA MET A 286 11.03 25.60 -2.90
C MET A 286 11.18 26.48 -4.17
N VAL A 287 12.03 26.06 -5.10
CA VAL A 287 12.43 26.85 -6.27
C VAL A 287 11.46 26.67 -7.43
N LEU A 288 10.90 25.47 -7.59
CA LEU A 288 10.00 25.16 -8.69
C LEU A 288 8.58 25.64 -8.40
N PRO A 289 7.84 26.13 -9.42
CA PRO A 289 6.41 26.41 -9.30
C PRO A 289 5.64 25.18 -8.80
N ARG A 290 4.53 25.39 -8.10
CA ARG A 290 3.76 24.29 -7.47
C ARG A 290 3.26 23.25 -8.48
N ASP A 291 2.90 23.64 -9.67
CA ASP A 291 2.51 22.77 -10.78
C ASP A 291 3.68 21.90 -11.26
N VAL A 292 4.89 22.47 -11.34
CA VAL A 292 6.11 21.75 -11.72
C VAL A 292 6.60 20.86 -10.58
N SER A 293 6.53 21.31 -9.32
CA SER A 293 6.90 20.50 -8.16
C SER A 293 5.95 19.32 -7.95
N ALA A 294 4.69 19.41 -8.39
CA ALA A 294 3.76 18.28 -8.42
C ALA A 294 4.18 17.22 -9.45
N GLN A 295 4.91 17.61 -10.50
CA GLN A 295 5.38 16.75 -11.58
C GLN A 295 6.84 16.30 -11.43
N LEU A 296 7.44 16.46 -10.24
CA LEU A 296 8.84 16.09 -9.98
C LEU A 296 9.16 14.64 -10.38
N LEU A 297 8.18 13.74 -10.31
CA LEU A 297 8.32 12.35 -10.70
C LEU A 297 8.34 12.13 -12.22
N ASP A 298 7.81 13.06 -13.02
CA ASP A 298 7.66 12.87 -14.47
C ASP A 298 8.93 13.11 -15.29
N ARG A 299 10.06 13.45 -14.64
CA ARG A 299 11.36 13.75 -15.29
C ARG A 299 11.29 14.82 -16.40
N THR A 300 10.19 15.54 -16.51
CA THR A 300 9.95 16.55 -17.58
C THR A 300 10.40 17.97 -17.18
N ILE A 301 11.23 18.07 -16.12
CA ILE A 301 11.74 19.37 -15.66
C ILE A 301 12.62 19.97 -16.75
N SER A 302 12.34 21.23 -17.12
CA SER A 302 13.11 21.95 -18.13
C SER A 302 14.58 22.10 -17.71
N ASP A 303 15.49 22.15 -18.69
CA ASP A 303 16.91 22.38 -18.39
C ASP A 303 17.16 23.70 -17.64
N ALA A 304 16.33 24.72 -17.91
CA ALA A 304 16.40 26.01 -17.21
C ALA A 304 16.03 25.86 -15.72
N ASP A 305 14.95 25.14 -15.40
CA ASP A 305 14.51 24.90 -14.03
C ASP A 305 15.47 23.98 -13.29
N ARG A 306 16.02 22.97 -13.98
CA ARG A 306 17.08 22.13 -13.45
C ARG A 306 18.31 22.93 -13.03
N LYS A 307 18.78 23.85 -13.88
CA LYS A 307 19.91 24.74 -13.56
C LYS A 307 19.64 25.61 -12.34
N LYS A 308 18.43 26.19 -12.23
CA LYS A 308 18.04 26.99 -11.05
C LYS A 308 18.10 26.19 -9.76
N VAL A 309 17.56 24.94 -9.77
CA VAL A 309 17.58 24.07 -8.59
C VAL A 309 19.01 23.71 -8.21
N ILE A 310 19.85 23.31 -9.18
CA ILE A 310 21.27 22.98 -8.94
C ILE A 310 22.02 24.16 -8.34
N GLN A 311 21.84 25.37 -8.89
CA GLN A 311 22.48 26.58 -8.37
C GLN A 311 22.05 26.87 -6.94
N ALA A 312 20.75 26.85 -6.66
CA ALA A 312 20.23 27.08 -5.31
C ALA A 312 20.70 26.03 -4.31
N LEU A 313 20.83 24.75 -4.74
CA LEU A 313 21.38 23.69 -3.90
C LEU A 313 22.87 23.96 -3.58
N GLN A 314 23.69 24.36 -4.55
CA GLN A 314 25.10 24.67 -4.33
C GLN A 314 25.27 25.85 -3.36
N GLU A 315 24.46 26.90 -3.51
CA GLU A 315 24.46 28.05 -2.60
C GLU A 315 24.08 27.63 -1.16
N ARG A 316 23.09 26.77 -1.01
CA ARG A 316 22.65 26.28 0.30
C ARG A 316 23.71 25.39 0.98
N LEU A 317 24.35 24.50 0.23
CA LEU A 317 25.42 23.64 0.76
C LEU A 317 26.67 24.43 1.17
N GLN A 318 26.97 25.57 0.50
CA GLN A 318 28.07 26.47 0.89
C GLN A 318 27.77 27.27 2.17
N GLN A 319 26.50 27.49 2.50
CA GLN A 319 26.07 28.24 3.69
C GLN A 319 25.96 27.36 4.94
N GLN A 320 26.00 26.04 4.80
CA GLN A 320 26.02 25.14 5.95
C GLN A 320 27.45 25.06 6.48
N PRO A 321 27.73 25.51 7.75
CA PRO A 321 29.04 25.31 8.33
C PRO A 321 29.31 23.81 8.41
N ALA A 322 30.53 23.41 8.04
CA ALA A 322 30.96 22.03 8.21
C ALA A 322 30.73 21.64 9.70
N SER A 323 29.71 20.82 9.93
CA SER A 323 29.52 20.22 11.24
C SER A 323 30.61 19.17 11.41
N GLU A 324 31.62 19.52 12.22
CA GLU A 324 32.63 18.61 12.74
C GLU A 324 32.02 17.44 13.53
#